data_68ebd4ab6fc5a8b82c9713811bf36c36
#
_entry.id   68ebd4ab6fc5a8b82c9713811bf36c36
#
_cell.length_a   1.000
_cell.length_b   1.000
_cell.length_c   1.000
_cell.angle_alpha   90.00
_cell.angle_beta   90.00
_cell.angle_gamma   90.00
#
_symmetry.space_group_name_H-M   'P 1'
#
loop_
_entity.id
_entity.type
_entity.pdbx_description
1 polymer ?
#
loop_
_entity_poly.entity_id
_entity_poly.type
_entity_poly.pdbx_seq_one_letter_code
_entity_poly.pdbx_strand_id
1 'polypeptide(L)'
;CEAAALTVDCAKAFPKAQITAMDHWGVEWNYAKEQCEKNAKIEGVADHITFQKGDAAKLDFPDETFDAVVSNFVFHEVRTAKDKRDVVKEALRVLKKGGVFSFQDMFSQKALYGDMEEFVRILKEERISEVHYIGNLEKKLDFIPGFVTTPWMISGMGIIYGEK
;
A
#
# COMPACT_ATOMS: atom_id res chain seq x y z
N CYS A 1 2.47 8.34 -1.86
CA CYS A 1 1.70 8.72 -0.66
C CYS A 1 0.90 10.02 -0.83
N GLU A 2 0.82 10.52 -2.05
CA GLU A 2 0.02 11.71 -2.43
C GLU A 2 0.04 12.82 -1.37
N ALA A 3 -1.09 13.04 -0.68
CA ALA A 3 -1.21 14.04 0.39
C ALA A 3 -0.95 13.48 1.80
N ALA A 4 -0.40 12.27 1.90
CA ALA A 4 -0.10 11.53 3.13
C ALA A 4 -1.33 11.12 3.97
N ALA A 5 -2.53 11.01 3.39
CA ALA A 5 -3.74 10.70 4.15
C ALA A 5 -3.59 9.41 4.98
N LEU A 6 -3.28 8.27 4.33
CA LEU A 6 -3.06 7.00 5.04
C LEU A 6 -1.96 7.11 6.10
N THR A 7 -0.86 7.82 5.81
CA THR A 7 0.27 7.99 6.73
C THR A 7 -0.16 8.74 8.00
N VAL A 8 -0.91 9.82 7.85
CA VAL A 8 -1.45 10.63 8.95
C VAL A 8 -2.45 9.81 9.78
N ASP A 9 -3.35 9.08 9.13
CA ASP A 9 -4.32 8.23 9.82
C ASP A 9 -3.64 7.13 10.64
N CYS A 10 -2.61 6.48 10.08
CA CYS A 10 -1.78 5.52 10.81
C CYS A 10 -1.08 6.16 12.00
N ALA A 11 -0.50 7.34 11.85
CA ALA A 11 0.18 8.04 12.94
C ALA A 11 -0.76 8.42 14.08
N LYS A 12 -1.98 8.84 13.76
CA LYS A 12 -3.03 9.12 14.75
C LYS A 12 -3.52 7.87 15.46
N ALA A 13 -3.73 6.78 14.70
CA ALA A 13 -4.20 5.52 15.26
C ALA A 13 -3.14 4.84 16.14
N PHE A 14 -1.87 5.03 15.82
CA PHE A 14 -0.74 4.41 16.50
C PHE A 14 0.30 5.45 16.96
N PRO A 15 0.00 6.27 17.98
CA PRO A 15 0.83 7.42 18.36
C PRO A 15 2.22 7.06 18.90
N LYS A 16 2.50 5.79 19.15
CA LYS A 16 3.83 5.29 19.55
C LYS A 16 4.64 4.70 18.39
N ALA A 17 4.01 4.53 17.22
CA ALA A 17 4.68 3.99 16.06
C ALA A 17 5.59 5.03 15.40
N GLN A 18 6.75 4.57 14.91
CA GLN A 18 7.59 5.34 14.00
C GLN A 18 7.24 4.93 12.58
N ILE A 19 6.82 5.87 11.76
CA ILE A 19 6.30 5.61 10.42
C ILE A 19 7.29 6.11 9.37
N THR A 20 7.66 5.23 8.45
CA THR A 20 8.37 5.61 7.23
C THR A 20 7.37 5.69 6.08
N ALA A 21 7.10 6.89 5.62
CA ALA A 21 6.24 7.14 4.47
C ALA A 21 7.10 7.30 3.21
N MET A 22 6.92 6.39 2.26
CA MET A 22 7.73 6.36 1.05
C MET A 22 6.91 6.66 -0.20
N ASP A 23 7.52 7.41 -1.12
CA ASP A 23 6.97 7.65 -2.45
C ASP A 23 8.11 7.91 -3.45
N HIS A 24 7.80 7.82 -4.73
CA HIS A 24 8.79 8.06 -5.78
C HIS A 24 9.20 9.53 -5.91
N TRP A 25 8.32 10.49 -5.65
CA TRP A 25 8.49 11.93 -5.80
C TRP A 25 9.49 12.31 -6.90
N GLY A 26 9.11 12.11 -8.15
CA GLY A 26 9.88 12.55 -9.31
C GLY A 26 9.99 14.07 -9.38
N VAL A 27 10.78 14.60 -10.33
CA VAL A 27 10.97 16.07 -10.50
C VAL A 27 9.65 16.82 -10.62
N GLU A 28 8.65 16.19 -11.23
CA GLU A 28 7.29 16.73 -11.41
C GLU A 28 6.45 16.73 -10.13
N TRP A 29 6.88 15.97 -9.09
CA TRP A 29 6.12 15.72 -7.86
C TRP A 29 6.82 16.19 -6.58
N ASN A 30 7.88 16.99 -6.68
CA ASN A 30 8.59 17.49 -5.49
C ASN A 30 7.69 18.27 -4.53
N TYR A 31 6.71 19.02 -5.05
CA TYR A 31 5.73 19.70 -4.22
C TYR A 31 4.86 18.74 -3.38
N ALA A 32 4.68 17.50 -3.83
CA ALA A 32 3.88 16.51 -3.11
C ALA A 32 4.55 16.10 -1.79
N LYS A 33 5.89 16.00 -1.73
CA LYS A 33 6.60 15.75 -0.48
C LYS A 33 6.40 16.89 0.52
N GLU A 34 6.58 18.13 0.08
CA GLU A 34 6.35 19.31 0.94
C GLU A 34 4.91 19.38 1.44
N GLN A 35 3.95 19.00 0.59
CA GLN A 35 2.54 18.92 0.99
C GLN A 35 2.31 17.83 2.05
N CYS A 36 2.94 16.65 1.90
CA CYS A 36 2.88 15.58 2.89
C CYS A 36 3.43 16.05 4.26
N GLU A 37 4.61 16.68 4.26
CA GLU A 37 5.23 17.20 5.47
C GLU A 37 4.38 18.30 6.13
N LYS A 38 3.79 19.19 5.32
CA LYS A 38 2.88 20.22 5.79
C LYS A 38 1.63 19.64 6.44
N ASN A 39 1.00 18.66 5.78
CA ASN A 39 -0.18 18.00 6.31
C ASN A 39 0.12 17.28 7.64
N ALA A 40 1.23 16.55 7.73
CA ALA A 40 1.65 15.91 8.97
C ALA A 40 1.86 16.90 10.12
N LYS A 41 2.40 18.10 9.83
CA LYS A 41 2.55 19.19 10.82
C LYS A 41 1.20 19.75 11.28
N ILE A 42 0.29 20.03 10.33
CA ILE A 42 -1.04 20.54 10.63
C ILE A 42 -1.81 19.55 11.52
N GLU A 43 -1.67 18.26 11.24
CA GLU A 43 -2.32 17.18 11.96
C GLU A 43 -1.62 16.79 13.28
N GLY A 44 -0.47 17.43 13.60
CA GLY A 44 0.25 17.25 14.85
C GLY A 44 0.97 15.91 15.00
N VAL A 45 1.30 15.24 13.89
CA VAL A 45 1.93 13.89 13.88
C VAL A 45 3.29 13.86 13.20
N ALA A 46 3.85 15.00 12.82
CA ALA A 46 5.09 15.09 12.06
C ALA A 46 6.29 14.42 12.74
N ASP A 47 6.36 14.46 14.07
CA ASP A 47 7.47 13.91 14.84
C ASP A 47 7.55 12.37 14.79
N HIS A 48 6.49 11.70 14.33
CA HIS A 48 6.40 10.25 14.21
C HIS A 48 6.62 9.75 12.78
N ILE A 49 6.78 10.67 11.81
CA ILE A 49 6.80 10.33 10.39
C ILE A 49 8.11 10.75 9.75
N THR A 50 8.78 9.81 9.10
CA THR A 50 9.91 10.06 8.21
C THR A 50 9.44 9.91 6.76
N PHE A 51 9.56 10.98 5.96
CA PHE A 51 9.25 10.94 4.53
C PHE A 51 10.52 10.61 3.73
N GLN A 52 10.51 9.48 3.04
CA GLN A 52 11.65 8.97 2.29
C GLN A 52 11.29 8.74 0.82
N LYS A 53 12.17 9.23 -0.08
CA LYS A 53 12.07 8.92 -1.50
C LYS A 53 12.50 7.48 -1.77
N GLY A 54 11.74 6.75 -2.59
CA GLY A 54 12.10 5.39 -2.98
C GLY A 54 11.23 4.83 -4.10
N ASP A 55 11.58 3.65 -4.56
CA ASP A 55 10.82 2.88 -5.55
C ASP A 55 10.23 1.64 -4.88
N ALA A 56 8.91 1.50 -4.94
CA ALA A 56 8.23 0.36 -4.32
C ALA A 56 8.52 -0.98 -5.03
N ALA A 57 9.06 -0.96 -6.25
CA ALA A 57 9.55 -2.17 -6.91
C ALA A 57 10.89 -2.66 -6.35
N LYS A 58 11.63 -1.80 -5.66
CA LYS A 58 12.91 -2.12 -5.02
C LYS A 58 13.12 -1.22 -3.83
N LEU A 59 12.71 -1.68 -2.68
CA LEU A 59 12.79 -0.96 -1.42
C LEU A 59 14.23 -0.99 -0.87
N ASP A 60 14.77 0.18 -0.57
CA ASP A 60 16.12 0.31 0.00
C ASP A 60 16.09 0.08 1.52
N PHE A 61 15.56 -1.08 1.90
CA PHE A 61 15.53 -1.55 3.28
C PHE A 61 15.95 -3.02 3.32
N PRO A 62 16.64 -3.47 4.38
CA PRO A 62 16.89 -4.88 4.62
C PRO A 62 15.58 -5.71 4.71
N ASP A 63 15.70 -7.03 4.54
CA ASP A 63 14.61 -7.93 4.85
C ASP A 63 14.18 -7.77 6.31
N GLU A 64 12.89 -7.97 6.56
CA GLU A 64 12.36 -8.03 7.93
C GLU A 64 12.66 -6.76 8.76
N THR A 65 12.51 -5.58 8.15
CA THR A 65 12.76 -4.27 8.81
C THR A 65 11.56 -3.78 9.60
N PHE A 66 10.35 -3.93 9.07
CA PHE A 66 9.13 -3.30 9.60
C PHE A 66 8.22 -4.29 10.32
N ASP A 67 7.55 -3.83 11.38
CA ASP A 67 6.55 -4.60 12.11
C ASP A 67 5.18 -4.60 11.41
N ALA A 68 4.92 -3.58 10.61
CA ALA A 68 3.73 -3.47 9.77
C ALA A 68 4.05 -2.76 8.44
N VAL A 69 3.37 -3.17 7.37
CA VAL A 69 3.45 -2.51 6.05
C VAL A 69 2.05 -2.29 5.52
N VAL A 70 1.76 -1.07 5.11
CA VAL A 70 0.46 -0.69 4.53
C VAL A 70 0.64 0.04 3.20
N SER A 71 -0.32 -0.15 2.29
CA SER A 71 -0.35 0.54 1.00
C SER A 71 -1.79 0.78 0.56
N ASN A 72 -2.03 1.93 -0.08
CA ASN A 72 -3.34 2.28 -0.61
C ASN A 72 -3.20 2.90 -1.99
N PHE A 73 -3.66 2.20 -3.02
CA PHE A 73 -3.65 2.63 -4.42
C PHE A 73 -2.28 3.11 -4.95
N VAL A 74 -1.22 2.35 -4.67
CA VAL A 74 0.15 2.67 -5.09
C VAL A 74 0.72 1.65 -6.08
N PHE A 75 0.50 0.37 -5.84
CA PHE A 75 1.23 -0.69 -6.55
C PHE A 75 0.97 -0.72 -8.05
N HIS A 76 -0.26 -0.43 -8.49
CA HIS A 76 -0.60 -0.37 -9.92
C HIS A 76 0.15 0.74 -10.67
N GLU A 77 0.55 1.82 -9.99
CA GLU A 77 1.28 2.96 -10.56
C GLU A 77 2.80 2.73 -10.68
N VAL A 78 3.35 1.69 -10.07
CA VAL A 78 4.80 1.42 -10.06
C VAL A 78 5.26 0.98 -11.45
N ARG A 79 5.78 1.91 -12.24
CA ARG A 79 6.15 1.70 -13.65
C ARG A 79 7.39 0.85 -13.84
N THR A 80 8.25 0.77 -12.85
CA THR A 80 9.50 0.01 -12.86
C THR A 80 9.29 -1.50 -12.74
N ALA A 81 8.14 -1.95 -12.23
CA ALA A 81 7.75 -3.34 -12.16
C ALA A 81 6.83 -3.73 -13.32
N LYS A 82 7.21 -4.77 -14.06
CA LYS A 82 6.39 -5.36 -15.14
C LYS A 82 5.22 -6.15 -14.57
N ASP A 83 5.48 -6.99 -13.57
CA ASP A 83 4.45 -7.73 -12.82
C ASP A 83 4.19 -6.98 -11.50
N LYS A 84 2.95 -6.55 -11.29
CA LYS A 84 2.58 -5.82 -10.06
C LYS A 84 2.60 -6.70 -8.80
N ARG A 85 2.55 -8.02 -8.98
CA ARG A 85 2.70 -8.98 -7.87
C ARG A 85 4.11 -8.94 -7.27
N ASP A 86 5.12 -8.59 -8.06
CA ASP A 86 6.50 -8.43 -7.55
C ASP A 86 6.60 -7.25 -6.58
N VAL A 87 5.82 -6.18 -6.79
CA VAL A 87 5.76 -5.04 -5.85
C VAL A 87 5.16 -5.46 -4.51
N VAL A 88 4.11 -6.31 -4.54
CA VAL A 88 3.52 -6.88 -3.33
C VAL A 88 4.53 -7.74 -2.58
N LYS A 89 5.26 -8.60 -3.30
CA LYS A 89 6.30 -9.46 -2.71
C LYS A 89 7.44 -8.64 -2.11
N GLU A 90 7.83 -7.54 -2.76
CA GLU A 90 8.86 -6.63 -2.26
C GLU A 90 8.41 -5.94 -0.96
N ALA A 91 7.15 -5.50 -0.88
CA ALA A 91 6.57 -4.97 0.35
C ALA A 91 6.55 -6.02 1.49
N LEU A 92 6.26 -7.28 1.15
CA LEU A 92 6.29 -8.39 2.11
C LEU A 92 7.73 -8.80 2.49
N ARG A 93 8.72 -8.59 1.63
CA ARG A 93 10.13 -8.86 1.95
C ARG A 93 10.59 -8.06 3.15
N VAL A 94 10.28 -6.77 3.18
CA VAL A 94 10.70 -5.87 4.26
C VAL A 94 9.87 -5.99 5.53
N LEU A 95 8.77 -6.76 5.51
CA LEU A 95 7.96 -7.07 6.67
C LEU A 95 8.61 -8.18 7.49
N LYS A 96 8.70 -8.01 8.82
CA LYS A 96 9.18 -9.02 9.76
C LYS A 96 8.26 -10.24 9.80
N LYS A 97 8.77 -11.38 10.23
CA LYS A 97 7.95 -12.52 10.63
C LYS A 97 7.08 -12.16 11.82
N GLY A 98 5.80 -12.53 11.76
CA GLY A 98 4.79 -12.10 12.73
C GLY A 98 4.35 -10.64 12.54
N GLY A 99 4.86 -9.95 11.53
CA GLY A 99 4.42 -8.61 11.16
C GLY A 99 3.14 -8.65 10.33
N VAL A 100 2.36 -7.58 10.41
CA VAL A 100 1.05 -7.48 9.76
C VAL A 100 1.09 -6.61 8.51
N PHE A 101 0.24 -6.90 7.55
CA PHE A 101 0.13 -6.09 6.34
C PHE A 101 -1.32 -5.85 5.92
N SER A 102 -1.53 -4.73 5.24
CA SER A 102 -2.80 -4.42 4.60
C SER A 102 -2.55 -3.58 3.34
N PHE A 103 -2.89 -4.13 2.19
CA PHE A 103 -2.71 -3.49 0.89
C PHE A 103 -4.04 -3.41 0.17
N GLN A 104 -4.44 -2.20 -0.19
CA GLN A 104 -5.61 -1.93 -1.02
C GLN A 104 -5.14 -1.41 -2.38
N ASP A 105 -5.61 -2.03 -3.44
CA ASP A 105 -5.29 -1.66 -4.82
C ASP A 105 -6.34 -2.22 -5.79
N MET A 106 -6.11 -2.09 -7.08
CA MET A 106 -6.95 -2.65 -8.15
C MET A 106 -6.76 -4.17 -8.31
N PHE A 107 -6.70 -4.90 -7.20
CA PHE A 107 -6.36 -6.33 -7.18
C PHE A 107 -7.30 -7.23 -7.96
N SER A 108 -8.55 -6.83 -8.18
CA SER A 108 -9.49 -7.60 -9.01
C SER A 108 -9.28 -7.40 -10.51
N GLN A 109 -8.38 -6.49 -10.92
CA GLN A 109 -8.03 -6.32 -12.33
C GLN A 109 -7.02 -7.37 -12.77
N LYS A 110 -7.49 -8.40 -13.45
CA LYS A 110 -6.62 -9.52 -13.92
C LYS A 110 -5.50 -9.07 -14.85
N ALA A 111 -5.68 -7.98 -15.59
CA ALA A 111 -4.63 -7.43 -16.45
C ALA A 111 -3.40 -6.93 -15.67
N LEU A 112 -3.57 -6.51 -14.41
CA LEU A 112 -2.51 -6.00 -13.55
C LEU A 112 -1.92 -7.09 -12.62
N TYR A 113 -2.78 -7.91 -12.04
CA TYR A 113 -2.41 -8.83 -10.96
C TYR A 113 -2.64 -10.31 -11.29
N GLY A 114 -3.17 -10.64 -12.48
CA GLY A 114 -3.50 -12.01 -12.83
C GLY A 114 -4.66 -12.56 -11.99
N ASP A 115 -4.58 -13.83 -11.65
CA ASP A 115 -5.55 -14.49 -10.77
C ASP A 115 -5.13 -14.30 -9.30
N MET A 116 -5.94 -13.57 -8.55
CA MET A 116 -5.63 -13.24 -7.15
C MET A 116 -5.81 -14.42 -6.19
N GLU A 117 -6.68 -15.37 -6.50
CA GLU A 117 -6.83 -16.58 -5.68
C GLU A 117 -5.58 -17.46 -5.82
N GLU A 118 -5.05 -17.57 -7.04
CA GLU A 118 -3.76 -18.21 -7.30
C GLU A 118 -2.62 -17.47 -6.59
N PHE A 119 -2.59 -16.15 -6.67
CA PHE A 119 -1.54 -15.36 -6.03
C PHE A 119 -1.55 -15.49 -4.51
N VAL A 120 -2.71 -15.49 -3.88
CA VAL A 120 -2.85 -15.75 -2.43
C VAL A 120 -2.31 -17.13 -2.07
N ARG A 121 -2.56 -18.16 -2.90
CA ARG A 121 -2.01 -19.50 -2.68
C ARG A 121 -0.48 -19.49 -2.74
N ILE A 122 0.09 -18.82 -3.74
CA ILE A 122 1.54 -18.65 -3.88
C ILE A 122 2.14 -17.97 -2.63
N LEU A 123 1.53 -16.90 -2.14
CA LEU A 123 2.00 -16.21 -0.94
C LEU A 123 2.01 -17.12 0.30
N LYS A 124 0.99 -17.98 0.46
CA LYS A 124 0.94 -18.97 1.54
C LYS A 124 2.05 -20.02 1.41
N GLU A 125 2.37 -20.46 0.20
CA GLU A 125 3.49 -21.36 -0.08
C GLU A 125 4.85 -20.69 0.20
N GLU A 126 4.95 -19.38 0.01
CA GLU A 126 6.13 -18.55 0.32
C GLU A 126 6.23 -18.16 1.82
N ARG A 127 5.51 -18.84 2.70
CA ARG A 127 5.57 -18.71 4.17
C ARG A 127 4.93 -17.41 4.72
N ILE A 128 3.97 -16.85 4.03
CA ILE A 128 3.06 -15.88 4.64
C ILE A 128 2.04 -16.66 5.46
N SER A 129 2.04 -16.46 6.78
CA SER A 129 1.28 -17.32 7.71
C SER A 129 -0.22 -17.17 7.54
N GLU A 130 -0.68 -15.95 7.28
CA GLU A 130 -2.08 -15.64 7.07
C GLU A 130 -2.25 -14.63 5.93
N VAL A 131 -3.06 -14.99 4.92
CA VAL A 131 -3.41 -14.11 3.80
C VAL A 131 -4.89 -14.21 3.51
N HIS A 132 -5.55 -13.06 3.54
CA HIS A 132 -6.94 -12.88 3.15
C HIS A 132 -7.02 -11.98 1.92
N TYR A 133 -7.96 -12.29 1.02
CA TYR A 133 -8.26 -11.46 -0.14
C TYR A 133 -9.75 -11.16 -0.21
N ILE A 134 -10.09 -9.91 -0.40
CA ILE A 134 -11.46 -9.46 -0.67
C ILE A 134 -11.43 -8.63 -1.96
N GLY A 135 -12.02 -9.16 -3.01
CA GLY A 135 -12.11 -8.47 -4.30
C GLY A 135 -13.42 -7.72 -4.50
N ASN A 136 -13.43 -6.84 -5.51
CA ASN A 136 -14.57 -6.02 -5.92
C ASN A 136 -15.19 -5.25 -4.74
N LEU A 137 -14.34 -4.60 -3.96
CA LEU A 137 -14.76 -3.83 -2.77
C LEU A 137 -15.76 -2.74 -3.11
N GLU A 138 -15.62 -2.09 -4.27
CA GLU A 138 -16.52 -1.06 -4.75
C GLU A 138 -17.99 -1.51 -4.85
N LYS A 139 -18.21 -2.82 -4.99
CA LYS A 139 -19.55 -3.42 -5.03
C LYS A 139 -20.09 -3.82 -3.66
N LYS A 140 -19.22 -3.80 -2.64
CA LYS A 140 -19.52 -4.23 -1.26
C LYS A 140 -19.63 -3.05 -0.29
N LEU A 141 -19.21 -1.86 -0.71
CA LEU A 141 -19.19 -0.66 0.12
C LEU A 141 -20.38 0.24 -0.24
N ASP A 142 -21.40 0.22 0.57
CA ASP A 142 -22.68 0.94 0.34
C ASP A 142 -22.52 2.47 0.24
N PHE A 143 -21.43 3.03 0.76
CA PHE A 143 -21.17 4.47 0.72
C PHE A 143 -20.52 4.97 -0.58
N ILE A 144 -20.12 4.06 -1.48
CA ILE A 144 -19.56 4.44 -2.78
C ILE A 144 -20.69 4.67 -3.78
N PRO A 145 -20.89 5.89 -4.31
CA PRO A 145 -21.91 6.16 -5.31
C PRO A 145 -21.68 5.32 -6.57
N GLY A 146 -22.75 4.73 -7.12
CA GLY A 146 -22.66 3.82 -8.27
C GLY A 146 -21.99 4.39 -9.52
N PHE A 147 -22.03 5.72 -9.74
CA PHE A 147 -21.34 6.34 -10.87
C PHE A 147 -19.80 6.33 -10.73
N VAL A 148 -19.28 6.25 -9.49
CA VAL A 148 -17.85 6.17 -9.20
C VAL A 148 -17.30 4.75 -9.47
N THR A 149 -18.15 3.74 -9.43
CA THR A 149 -17.76 2.34 -9.66
C THR A 149 -17.71 1.95 -11.14
N THR A 150 -17.75 2.94 -12.04
CA THR A 150 -17.61 2.72 -13.47
C THR A 150 -16.16 2.31 -13.83
N PRO A 151 -15.96 1.58 -14.95
CA PRO A 151 -14.61 1.13 -15.36
C PRO A 151 -13.56 2.24 -15.53
N TRP A 152 -14.02 3.48 -15.70
CA TRP A 152 -13.15 4.66 -15.91
C TRP A 152 -12.63 5.31 -14.61
N MET A 153 -13.27 5.02 -13.49
CA MET A 153 -12.94 5.67 -12.21
C MET A 153 -12.36 4.65 -11.22
N ILE A 154 -13.23 3.93 -10.52
CA ILE A 154 -12.81 2.95 -9.52
C ILE A 154 -13.47 1.62 -9.87
N SER A 155 -12.70 0.70 -10.47
CA SER A 155 -13.18 -0.66 -10.72
C SER A 155 -12.10 -1.68 -10.38
N GLY A 156 -12.54 -2.82 -9.85
CA GLY A 156 -11.64 -3.90 -9.50
C GLY A 156 -10.85 -3.62 -8.22
N MET A 157 -11.35 -2.79 -7.33
CA MET A 157 -10.78 -2.62 -6.00
C MET A 157 -10.72 -3.94 -5.25
N GLY A 158 -9.62 -4.16 -4.58
CA GLY A 158 -9.46 -5.30 -3.69
C GLY A 158 -8.53 -4.95 -2.54
N ILE A 159 -8.60 -5.77 -1.52
CA ILE A 159 -7.68 -5.69 -0.38
C ILE A 159 -7.07 -7.07 -0.14
N ILE A 160 -5.78 -7.10 0.11
CA ILE A 160 -5.09 -8.24 0.70
C ILE A 160 -4.52 -7.83 2.05
N TYR A 161 -4.69 -8.66 3.05
CA TYR A 161 -4.20 -8.39 4.39
C TYR A 161 -3.89 -9.70 5.12
N GLY A 162 -3.08 -9.63 6.17
CA GLY A 162 -2.70 -10.79 6.94
C GLY A 162 -1.47 -10.58 7.79
N GLU A 163 -0.80 -11.70 8.08
CA GLU A 163 0.42 -11.80 8.89
C GLU A 163 1.47 -12.64 8.17
N LYS A 164 2.75 -12.18 8.22
CA LYS A 164 3.89 -12.89 7.62
C LYS A 164 4.44 -13.98 8.53
#